data_35e7d8bc6556b3a1333ee77d8446f903
#
_entry.id   35e7d8bc6556b3a1333ee77d8446f903
#
_cell.length_a   1.000
_cell.length_b   1.000
_cell.length_c   1.000
_cell.angle_alpha   90.00
_cell.angle_beta   90.00
_cell.angle_gamma   90.00
#
_symmetry.space_group_name_H-M   'P 1'
#
loop_
_entity.id
_entity.type
_entity.pdbx_description
1 polymer ?
#
loop_
_entity_poly.entity_id
_entity_poly.type
_entity_poly.pdbx_seq_one_letter_code
_entity_poly.pdbx_strand_id
1 'polypeptide(L)'
;MTTVFIIFINFLENLQYLNIFIDKFAIKTTVMGIKITGSGSFIPNQTITNFDFFQHNFLNEDGSPFGYTNEVIASKFKDITGIEERRYADDDAVASDLGFIAAARAIKNANIDKETIDYIILAHNFGDVRKGAIQSDILPSLATRVKHSLRIKNPKCVAYDILFGCPGWIEGVIQAQAYIKAGMAKRCLVIGAETLSRVVDEHDRDSMIYADGAGATVIETANDNSGILSHASATFSYDEGYFLFFGKSFNQNHDADVRYIKMHGRKIYEFALSQVPKAMKECLDESGVNITEVKKILIHQANEKMDEAIINRFYKLYNQTPPKGIMPMCINKLGNSSVATVPTLFDLIVKNKLENQEINKGDIIIFASVGAGMNVNAIVYRY
;
A
#
# COMPACT_ATOMS: atom_id res chain seq x y z
N MET A 1 4.27 60.84 35.37
CA MET A 1 5.13 60.15 34.40
C MET A 1 5.94 59.00 35.03
N THR A 2 6.35 59.05 36.27
CA THR A 2 7.22 58.07 36.92
C THR A 2 6.56 56.70 37.15
N THR A 3 5.26 56.64 37.46
CA THR A 3 4.56 55.37 37.78
C THR A 3 4.32 54.49 36.55
N VAL A 4 4.08 55.07 35.38
CA VAL A 4 3.88 54.32 34.10
C VAL A 4 5.20 53.69 33.64
N PHE A 5 6.31 54.38 33.89
CA PHE A 5 7.65 53.89 33.50
C PHE A 5 8.08 52.66 34.34
N ILE A 6 7.73 52.66 35.63
CA ILE A 6 8.01 51.51 36.54
C ILE A 6 7.17 50.28 36.17
N ILE A 7 5.91 50.47 35.78
CA ILE A 7 5.05 49.38 35.31
C ILE A 7 5.57 48.77 34.00
N PHE A 8 6.10 49.59 33.10
CA PHE A 8 6.65 49.14 31.80
C PHE A 8 7.97 48.39 31.99
N ILE A 9 8.83 48.82 32.91
CA ILE A 9 10.08 48.12 33.22
C ILE A 9 9.78 46.76 33.88
N ASN A 10 8.88 46.69 34.83
CA ASN A 10 8.44 45.43 35.44
C ASN A 10 7.78 44.47 34.44
N PHE A 11 7.08 44.97 33.45
CA PHE A 11 6.51 44.18 32.37
C PHE A 11 7.60 43.62 31.44
N LEU A 12 8.60 44.38 31.08
CA LEU A 12 9.75 43.95 30.27
C LEU A 12 10.63 42.93 30.99
N GLU A 13 10.87 43.12 32.29
CA GLU A 13 11.59 42.14 33.10
C GLU A 13 10.81 40.81 33.20
N ASN A 14 9.49 40.86 33.38
CA ASN A 14 8.65 39.65 33.37
C ASN A 14 8.63 38.96 32.02
N LEU A 15 8.69 39.68 30.89
CA LEU A 15 8.84 39.08 29.55
C LEU A 15 10.20 38.38 29.37
N GLN A 16 11.26 38.98 29.96
CA GLN A 16 12.60 38.39 29.89
C GLN A 16 12.67 37.11 30.75
N TYR A 17 12.03 37.08 31.92
CA TYR A 17 11.87 35.87 32.73
C TYR A 17 10.99 34.83 32.07
N LEU A 18 9.93 35.25 31.35
CA LEU A 18 9.06 34.35 30.58
C LEU A 18 9.81 33.72 29.41
N ASN A 19 10.64 34.43 28.69
CA ASN A 19 11.49 33.92 27.63
C ASN A 19 12.55 32.95 28.15
N ILE A 20 13.19 33.28 29.30
CA ILE A 20 14.15 32.38 29.97
C ILE A 20 13.44 31.12 30.50
N PHE A 21 12.19 31.26 30.94
CA PHE A 21 11.35 30.13 31.37
C PHE A 21 10.93 29.25 30.19
N ILE A 22 10.52 29.86 29.07
CA ILE A 22 10.19 29.17 27.82
C ILE A 22 11.43 28.47 27.24
N ASP A 23 12.60 29.07 27.26
CA ASP A 23 13.86 28.45 26.80
C ASP A 23 14.34 27.33 27.76
N LYS A 24 14.16 27.48 29.07
CA LYS A 24 14.49 26.41 30.05
C LYS A 24 13.48 25.26 30.07
N PHE A 25 12.23 25.52 29.72
CA PHE A 25 11.15 24.55 29.61
C PHE A 25 10.74 24.27 28.16
N ALA A 26 11.45 24.81 27.17
CA ALA A 26 11.43 24.22 25.84
C ALA A 26 11.97 22.79 26.00
N ILE A 27 11.07 21.91 26.46
CA ILE A 27 11.20 20.49 26.21
C ILE A 27 11.51 20.44 24.71
N LYS A 28 12.76 20.13 24.33
CA LYS A 28 13.04 19.58 23.04
C LYS A 28 12.12 18.37 22.95
N THR A 29 10.89 18.58 22.52
CA THR A 29 10.06 17.51 22.00
C THR A 29 10.87 17.00 20.82
N THR A 30 11.76 16.08 21.09
CA THR A 30 12.33 15.25 20.05
C THR A 30 11.10 14.66 19.40
N VAL A 31 10.74 15.18 18.23
CA VAL A 31 9.64 14.60 17.45
C VAL A 31 10.11 13.18 17.19
N MET A 32 9.59 12.24 18.00
CA MET A 32 9.92 10.84 17.83
C MET A 32 9.35 10.43 16.49
N GLY A 33 10.22 10.18 15.53
CA GLY A 33 9.84 9.62 14.24
C GLY A 33 9.16 8.27 14.46
N ILE A 34 8.37 7.84 13.50
CA ILE A 34 7.75 6.49 13.49
C ILE A 34 8.16 5.84 12.20
N LYS A 35 8.89 4.73 12.31
CA LYS A 35 9.55 4.10 11.18
C LYS A 35 9.25 2.62 11.02
N ILE A 36 9.52 2.12 9.83
CA ILE A 36 9.58 0.70 9.51
C ILE A 36 10.92 0.17 10.03
N THR A 37 10.88 -0.77 10.97
CA THR A 37 12.06 -1.40 11.56
C THR A 37 12.33 -2.79 11.02
N GLY A 38 11.35 -3.39 10.35
CA GLY A 38 11.49 -4.66 9.67
C GLY A 38 10.47 -4.85 8.58
N SER A 39 10.85 -5.59 7.54
CA SER A 39 10.00 -5.91 6.40
C SER A 39 10.07 -7.39 6.06
N GLY A 40 9.01 -7.91 5.44
CA GLY A 40 8.92 -9.26 4.93
C GLY A 40 7.89 -9.35 3.82
N SER A 41 8.16 -10.16 2.83
CA SER A 41 7.21 -10.45 1.75
C SER A 41 7.11 -11.95 1.50
N PHE A 42 5.97 -12.37 0.96
CA PHE A 42 5.78 -13.69 0.39
C PHE A 42 5.31 -13.55 -1.05
N ILE A 43 6.13 -14.01 -1.97
CA ILE A 43 5.84 -14.10 -3.40
C ILE A 43 5.60 -15.58 -3.68
N PRO A 44 4.41 -15.97 -4.14
CA PRO A 44 4.09 -17.34 -4.48
C PRO A 44 5.01 -17.91 -5.57
N ASN A 45 5.20 -19.23 -5.56
CA ASN A 45 6.13 -19.89 -6.48
C ASN A 45 5.51 -20.19 -7.85
N GLN A 46 4.18 -20.37 -7.93
CA GLN A 46 3.51 -20.68 -9.19
C GLN A 46 3.55 -19.48 -10.13
N THR A 47 4.30 -19.60 -11.22
CA THR A 47 4.38 -18.59 -12.26
C THR A 47 3.31 -18.84 -13.30
N ILE A 48 2.48 -17.83 -13.56
CA ILE A 48 1.48 -17.82 -14.62
C ILE A 48 1.90 -16.78 -15.65
N THR A 49 2.18 -17.21 -16.86
CA THR A 49 2.59 -16.36 -17.98
C THR A 49 1.38 -15.88 -18.79
N ASN A 50 1.59 -14.93 -19.67
CA ASN A 50 0.52 -14.53 -20.61
C ASN A 50 0.12 -15.67 -21.57
N PHE A 51 0.98 -16.66 -21.79
CA PHE A 51 0.69 -17.83 -22.62
C PHE A 51 -0.38 -18.75 -21.98
N ASP A 52 -0.41 -18.81 -20.65
CA ASP A 52 -1.37 -19.66 -19.92
C ASP A 52 -2.83 -19.23 -20.12
N PHE A 53 -3.04 -18.00 -20.60
CA PHE A 53 -4.37 -17.44 -20.93
C PHE A 53 -4.80 -17.69 -22.38
N PHE A 54 -4.00 -18.34 -23.22
CA PHE A 54 -4.33 -18.55 -24.63
C PHE A 54 -5.54 -19.47 -24.85
N GLN A 55 -5.86 -20.31 -23.87
CA GLN A 55 -7.01 -21.21 -23.92
C GLN A 55 -8.27 -20.62 -23.25
N HIS A 56 -8.19 -19.39 -22.69
CA HIS A 56 -9.35 -18.73 -22.11
C HIS A 56 -10.35 -18.28 -23.18
N ASN A 57 -11.62 -18.28 -22.82
CA ASN A 57 -12.69 -17.76 -23.68
C ASN A 57 -13.05 -16.34 -23.23
N PHE A 58 -12.26 -15.34 -23.65
CA PHE A 58 -12.53 -13.93 -23.30
C PHE A 58 -13.74 -13.39 -24.02
N LEU A 59 -14.61 -12.73 -23.25
CA LEU A 59 -15.86 -12.12 -23.69
C LEU A 59 -15.87 -10.61 -23.41
N ASN A 60 -16.71 -9.91 -24.13
CA ASN A 60 -17.11 -8.54 -23.81
C ASN A 60 -18.10 -8.55 -22.63
N GLU A 61 -18.34 -7.39 -22.02
CA GLU A 61 -19.28 -7.22 -20.90
C GLU A 61 -20.71 -7.67 -21.23
N ASP A 62 -21.11 -7.61 -22.50
CA ASP A 62 -22.41 -8.08 -22.99
C ASP A 62 -22.47 -9.58 -23.30
N GLY A 63 -21.38 -10.32 -23.02
CA GLY A 63 -21.25 -11.76 -23.30
C GLY A 63 -20.90 -12.11 -24.74
N SER A 64 -20.74 -11.13 -25.64
CA SER A 64 -20.30 -11.38 -27.00
C SER A 64 -18.82 -11.78 -27.06
N PRO A 65 -18.41 -12.58 -28.07
CA PRO A 65 -17.00 -12.95 -28.26
C PRO A 65 -16.11 -11.73 -28.42
N PHE A 66 -14.91 -11.78 -27.81
CA PHE A 66 -13.91 -10.74 -28.00
C PHE A 66 -13.35 -10.83 -29.43
N GLY A 67 -13.32 -9.70 -30.15
CA GLY A 67 -13.04 -9.66 -31.60
C GLY A 67 -11.57 -9.87 -32.00
N TYR A 68 -10.71 -10.40 -31.10
CA TYR A 68 -9.29 -10.69 -31.34
C TYR A 68 -8.95 -12.08 -30.81
N THR A 69 -7.89 -12.69 -31.38
CA THR A 69 -7.34 -13.93 -30.81
C THR A 69 -6.65 -13.65 -29.47
N ASN A 70 -6.51 -14.68 -28.63
CA ASN A 70 -5.92 -14.52 -27.30
C ASN A 70 -4.44 -14.11 -27.37
N GLU A 71 -3.70 -14.51 -28.40
CA GLU A 71 -2.32 -14.07 -28.64
C GLU A 71 -2.25 -12.55 -28.84
N VAL A 72 -3.20 -11.99 -29.63
CA VAL A 72 -3.29 -10.54 -29.87
C VAL A 72 -3.72 -9.81 -28.59
N ILE A 73 -4.67 -10.38 -27.83
CA ILE A 73 -5.10 -9.84 -26.54
C ILE A 73 -3.93 -9.79 -25.58
N ALA A 74 -3.19 -10.90 -25.42
CA ALA A 74 -2.04 -11.01 -24.51
C ALA A 74 -0.88 -10.07 -24.91
N SER A 75 -0.62 -9.92 -26.20
CA SER A 75 0.39 -8.97 -26.69
C SER A 75 0.03 -7.53 -26.35
N LYS A 76 -1.21 -7.10 -26.67
CA LYS A 76 -1.69 -5.76 -26.35
C LYS A 76 -1.74 -5.53 -24.84
N PHE A 77 -2.12 -6.55 -24.07
CA PHE A 77 -2.13 -6.50 -22.62
C PHE A 77 -0.72 -6.21 -22.05
N LYS A 78 0.29 -6.97 -22.51
CA LYS A 78 1.69 -6.73 -22.14
C LYS A 78 2.14 -5.31 -22.52
N ASP A 79 1.82 -4.87 -23.74
CA ASP A 79 2.21 -3.53 -24.22
C ASP A 79 1.62 -2.38 -23.39
N ILE A 80 0.45 -2.60 -22.75
CA ILE A 80 -0.25 -1.59 -21.95
C ILE A 80 0.17 -1.68 -20.48
N THR A 81 0.20 -2.90 -19.92
CA THR A 81 0.35 -3.10 -18.48
C THR A 81 1.80 -3.34 -18.05
N GLY A 82 2.67 -3.75 -18.99
CA GLY A 82 4.02 -4.22 -18.71
C GLY A 82 4.06 -5.66 -18.14
N ILE A 83 2.91 -6.29 -17.85
CA ILE A 83 2.85 -7.60 -17.20
C ILE A 83 3.17 -8.72 -18.20
N GLU A 84 4.23 -9.48 -17.92
CA GLU A 84 4.63 -10.68 -18.65
C GLU A 84 4.17 -11.95 -17.95
N GLU A 85 4.27 -11.97 -16.62
CA GLU A 85 3.88 -13.05 -15.77
C GLU A 85 3.35 -12.53 -14.42
N ARG A 86 2.66 -13.37 -13.68
CA ARG A 86 2.17 -13.10 -12.32
C ARG A 86 2.37 -14.33 -11.45
N ARG A 87 2.15 -14.17 -10.16
CA ARG A 87 2.37 -15.20 -9.17
C ARG A 87 1.05 -15.60 -8.56
N TYR A 88 0.76 -16.91 -8.58
CA TYR A 88 -0.42 -17.48 -7.95
C TYR A 88 -0.02 -18.38 -6.77
N ALA A 89 -0.83 -18.34 -5.73
CA ALA A 89 -0.67 -19.18 -4.56
C ALA A 89 -1.02 -20.64 -4.88
N ASP A 90 -0.38 -21.55 -4.16
CA ASP A 90 -0.72 -22.99 -4.21
C ASP A 90 -2.20 -23.18 -3.85
N ASP A 91 -2.79 -24.26 -4.35
CA ASP A 91 -4.24 -24.49 -4.32
C ASP A 91 -4.83 -24.53 -2.90
N ASP A 92 -4.07 -24.98 -1.92
CA ASP A 92 -4.43 -25.11 -0.51
C ASP A 92 -4.13 -23.84 0.31
N ALA A 93 -3.34 -22.91 -0.23
CA ALA A 93 -2.99 -21.66 0.46
C ALA A 93 -4.05 -20.58 0.28
N VAL A 94 -4.28 -19.79 1.33
CA VAL A 94 -5.20 -18.65 1.35
C VAL A 94 -4.47 -17.38 1.81
N ALA A 95 -5.12 -16.22 1.71
CA ALA A 95 -4.49 -14.92 1.98
C ALA A 95 -3.87 -14.82 3.38
N SER A 96 -4.53 -15.38 4.41
CA SER A 96 -3.99 -15.40 5.77
C SER A 96 -2.71 -16.22 5.92
N ASP A 97 -2.53 -17.30 5.13
CA ASP A 97 -1.30 -18.11 5.14
C ASP A 97 -0.13 -17.32 4.53
N LEU A 98 -0.37 -16.62 3.42
CA LEU A 98 0.60 -15.74 2.80
C LEU A 98 1.00 -14.61 3.75
N GLY A 99 -0.01 -14.00 4.38
CA GLY A 99 0.16 -12.95 5.39
C GLY A 99 0.99 -13.42 6.58
N PHE A 100 0.75 -14.62 7.08
CA PHE A 100 1.55 -15.22 8.17
C PHE A 100 3.03 -15.35 7.79
N ILE A 101 3.34 -15.84 6.58
CA ILE A 101 4.74 -16.00 6.14
C ILE A 101 5.43 -14.65 6.03
N ALA A 102 4.77 -13.65 5.42
CA ALA A 102 5.30 -12.28 5.30
C ALA A 102 5.53 -11.67 6.70
N ALA A 103 4.55 -11.80 7.60
CA ALA A 103 4.62 -11.33 8.99
C ALA A 103 5.79 -11.95 9.77
N ALA A 104 5.96 -13.28 9.69
CA ALA A 104 7.07 -13.98 10.35
C ALA A 104 8.44 -13.48 9.84
N ARG A 105 8.55 -13.21 8.53
CA ARG A 105 9.76 -12.64 7.93
C ARG A 105 10.01 -11.21 8.39
N ALA A 106 8.98 -10.37 8.51
CA ALA A 106 9.08 -9.00 9.01
C ALA A 106 9.53 -8.95 10.48
N ILE A 107 8.93 -9.78 11.34
CA ILE A 107 9.29 -9.91 12.77
C ILE A 107 10.75 -10.35 12.91
N LYS A 108 11.16 -11.36 12.14
CA LYS A 108 12.55 -11.83 12.12
C LYS A 108 13.52 -10.73 11.64
N ASN A 109 13.15 -9.98 10.61
CA ASN A 109 13.97 -8.90 10.08
C ASN A 109 14.09 -7.73 11.05
N ALA A 110 13.01 -7.38 11.77
CA ALA A 110 13.04 -6.40 12.86
C ALA A 110 13.84 -6.86 14.09
N ASN A 111 14.14 -8.15 14.19
CA ASN A 111 14.81 -8.78 15.33
C ASN A 111 14.10 -8.50 16.67
N ILE A 112 12.78 -8.65 16.71
CA ILE A 112 11.95 -8.37 17.87
C ILE A 112 11.32 -9.64 18.44
N ASP A 113 10.99 -9.60 19.74
CA ASP A 113 10.10 -10.58 20.33
C ASP A 113 8.66 -10.29 19.91
N LYS A 114 8.02 -11.28 19.27
CA LYS A 114 6.63 -11.20 18.80
C LYS A 114 5.62 -10.89 19.93
N GLU A 115 5.94 -11.27 21.18
CA GLU A 115 5.08 -10.99 22.33
C GLU A 115 5.02 -9.49 22.69
N THR A 116 5.89 -8.67 22.08
CA THR A 116 5.94 -7.21 22.29
C THR A 116 5.11 -6.43 21.25
N ILE A 117 4.46 -7.10 20.34
CA ILE A 117 3.56 -6.47 19.35
C ILE A 117 2.26 -6.08 20.04
N ASP A 118 1.84 -4.83 19.87
CA ASP A 118 0.60 -4.29 20.42
C ASP A 118 -0.58 -4.44 19.45
N TYR A 119 -0.34 -4.24 18.15
CA TYR A 119 -1.38 -4.37 17.12
C TYR A 119 -0.90 -5.15 15.92
N ILE A 120 -1.80 -5.98 15.37
CA ILE A 120 -1.68 -6.58 14.04
C ILE A 120 -2.81 -6.02 13.20
N ILE A 121 -2.47 -5.29 12.14
CA ILE A 121 -3.41 -4.70 11.19
C ILE A 121 -3.20 -5.39 9.85
N LEU A 122 -4.20 -6.10 9.35
CA LEU A 122 -4.11 -6.79 8.07
C LEU A 122 -5.08 -6.19 7.07
N ALA A 123 -4.54 -5.72 5.96
CA ALA A 123 -5.31 -5.20 4.84
C ALA A 123 -5.54 -6.30 3.79
N HIS A 124 -6.78 -6.43 3.34
CA HIS A 124 -7.21 -7.33 2.25
C HIS A 124 -8.50 -6.80 1.61
N ASN A 125 -8.94 -7.41 0.50
CA ASN A 125 -10.21 -7.05 -0.13
C ASN A 125 -11.28 -8.15 0.03
N PHE A 126 -10.89 -9.42 0.04
CA PHE A 126 -11.82 -10.53 -0.10
C PHE A 126 -11.76 -11.55 1.03
N GLY A 127 -10.84 -11.44 1.98
CA GLY A 127 -10.65 -12.46 3.00
C GLY A 127 -9.97 -13.72 2.45
N ASP A 128 -10.12 -14.84 3.15
CA ASP A 128 -9.63 -16.14 2.69
C ASP A 128 -10.64 -16.76 1.72
N VAL A 129 -10.24 -16.95 0.48
CA VAL A 129 -11.02 -17.65 -0.55
C VAL A 129 -10.23 -18.88 -1.00
N ARG A 130 -10.80 -20.07 -0.79
CA ARG A 130 -10.20 -21.33 -1.23
C ARG A 130 -10.34 -21.47 -2.74
N LYS A 131 -9.42 -22.17 -3.39
CA LYS A 131 -9.53 -22.44 -4.82
C LYS A 131 -10.82 -23.21 -5.12
N GLY A 132 -11.58 -22.70 -6.09
CA GLY A 132 -12.88 -23.27 -6.48
C GLY A 132 -14.05 -22.94 -5.53
N ALA A 133 -13.82 -22.21 -4.44
CA ALA A 133 -14.90 -21.72 -3.60
C ALA A 133 -15.41 -20.37 -4.11
N ILE A 134 -16.70 -20.13 -3.89
CA ILE A 134 -17.38 -18.86 -4.23
C ILE A 134 -17.60 -18.00 -2.99
N GLN A 135 -17.28 -18.51 -1.81
CA GLN A 135 -17.52 -17.85 -0.54
C GLN A 135 -16.22 -17.41 0.10
N SER A 136 -16.21 -16.18 0.57
CA SER A 136 -15.14 -15.62 1.39
C SER A 136 -15.29 -16.09 2.84
N ASP A 137 -14.16 -16.38 3.49
CA ASP A 137 -14.08 -16.72 4.92
C ASP A 137 -13.29 -15.64 5.65
N ILE A 138 -14.01 -14.85 6.46
CA ILE A 138 -13.48 -13.71 7.24
C ILE A 138 -13.71 -13.88 8.75
N LEU A 139 -14.15 -15.05 9.20
CA LEU A 139 -14.46 -15.30 10.62
C LEU A 139 -13.66 -16.50 11.15
N PRO A 140 -12.71 -16.31 12.08
CA PRO A 140 -12.24 -15.03 12.61
C PRO A 140 -11.48 -14.20 11.56
N SER A 141 -11.21 -12.91 11.86
CA SER A 141 -10.47 -12.02 10.96
C SER A 141 -9.12 -12.61 10.55
N LEU A 142 -8.62 -12.25 9.36
CA LEU A 142 -7.35 -12.74 8.85
C LEU A 142 -6.17 -12.36 9.77
N ALA A 143 -6.20 -11.16 10.34
CA ALA A 143 -5.22 -10.73 11.34
C ALA A 143 -5.22 -11.63 12.59
N THR A 144 -6.39 -12.10 13.03
CA THR A 144 -6.51 -13.06 14.14
C THR A 144 -5.93 -14.41 13.75
N ARG A 145 -6.16 -14.88 12.52
CA ARG A 145 -5.55 -16.12 11.99
C ARG A 145 -4.03 -16.01 11.97
N VAL A 146 -3.50 -14.89 11.47
CA VAL A 146 -2.05 -14.62 11.46
C VAL A 146 -1.49 -14.60 12.89
N LYS A 147 -2.16 -13.92 13.85
CA LYS A 147 -1.77 -13.93 15.27
C LYS A 147 -1.72 -15.35 15.83
N HIS A 148 -2.74 -16.18 15.53
CA HIS A 148 -2.80 -17.58 15.93
C HIS A 148 -1.62 -18.38 15.36
N SER A 149 -1.36 -18.26 14.06
CA SER A 149 -0.27 -18.98 13.35
C SER A 149 1.11 -18.52 13.83
N LEU A 150 1.28 -17.24 14.16
CA LEU A 150 2.48 -16.71 14.82
C LEU A 150 2.64 -17.20 16.28
N ARG A 151 1.61 -17.83 16.85
CA ARG A 151 1.59 -18.33 18.24
C ARG A 151 1.90 -17.21 19.26
N ILE A 152 1.34 -16.00 19.03
CA ILE A 152 1.46 -14.88 19.97
C ILE A 152 0.49 -15.12 21.12
N LYS A 153 1.05 -15.25 22.34
CA LYS A 153 0.30 -15.53 23.57
C LYS A 153 -0.25 -14.26 24.24
N ASN A 154 0.39 -13.11 23.98
CA ASN A 154 -0.02 -11.84 24.56
C ASN A 154 -1.48 -11.48 24.19
N PRO A 155 -2.45 -11.48 25.13
CA PRO A 155 -3.84 -11.13 24.82
C PRO A 155 -4.01 -9.65 24.51
N LYS A 156 -3.08 -8.78 24.92
CA LYS A 156 -3.09 -7.34 24.63
C LYS A 156 -2.64 -7.01 23.21
N CYS A 157 -2.07 -7.97 22.46
CA CYS A 157 -1.83 -7.83 21.04
C CYS A 157 -3.18 -7.90 20.30
N VAL A 158 -3.75 -6.76 19.96
CA VAL A 158 -5.04 -6.64 19.26
C VAL A 158 -4.84 -6.93 17.77
N ALA A 159 -5.73 -7.75 17.18
CA ALA A 159 -5.63 -8.15 15.78
C ALA A 159 -6.97 -7.87 15.08
N TYR A 160 -6.94 -7.12 13.98
CA TYR A 160 -8.11 -6.80 13.17
C TYR A 160 -7.76 -6.53 11.70
N ASP A 161 -8.77 -6.63 10.84
CA ASP A 161 -8.62 -6.42 9.40
C ASP A 161 -9.13 -5.03 8.99
N ILE A 162 -8.58 -4.52 7.87
CA ILE A 162 -9.09 -3.33 7.21
C ILE A 162 -9.39 -3.60 5.74
N LEU A 163 -10.51 -3.06 5.26
CA LEU A 163 -10.94 -3.09 3.86
C LEU A 163 -10.80 -1.67 3.30
N PHE A 164 -9.79 -1.45 2.46
CA PHE A 164 -9.50 -0.11 1.92
C PHE A 164 -9.02 -0.13 0.47
N GLY A 165 -9.29 -1.21 -0.25
CA GLY A 165 -8.75 -1.41 -1.59
C GLY A 165 -7.23 -1.59 -1.60
N CYS A 166 -6.60 -1.40 -2.76
CA CYS A 166 -5.14 -1.53 -2.90
C CYS A 166 -4.34 -0.63 -1.94
N PRO A 167 -4.81 0.58 -1.53
CA PRO A 167 -4.14 1.42 -0.53
C PRO A 167 -4.12 0.86 0.90
N GLY A 168 -4.80 -0.25 1.18
CA GLY A 168 -5.03 -0.75 2.54
C GLY A 168 -3.79 -0.92 3.40
N TRP A 169 -2.65 -1.38 2.83
CA TRP A 169 -1.41 -1.46 3.60
C TRP A 169 -0.90 -0.06 4.01
N ILE A 170 -0.95 0.93 3.10
CA ILE A 170 -0.54 2.32 3.42
C ILE A 170 -1.45 2.90 4.50
N GLU A 171 -2.77 2.69 4.41
CA GLU A 171 -3.73 3.10 5.44
C GLU A 171 -3.41 2.43 6.79
N GLY A 172 -3.09 1.14 6.79
CA GLY A 172 -2.65 0.43 7.99
C GLY A 172 -1.38 1.02 8.63
N VAL A 173 -0.43 1.49 7.82
CA VAL A 173 0.77 2.21 8.28
C VAL A 173 0.41 3.56 8.90
N ILE A 174 -0.54 4.29 8.31
CA ILE A 174 -1.05 5.56 8.84
C ILE A 174 -1.75 5.34 10.20
N GLN A 175 -2.59 4.29 10.31
CA GLN A 175 -3.25 3.93 11.57
C GLN A 175 -2.23 3.52 12.64
N ALA A 176 -1.21 2.72 12.28
CA ALA A 176 -0.12 2.36 13.18
C ALA A 176 0.61 3.60 13.71
N GLN A 177 0.89 4.57 12.82
CA GLN A 177 1.46 5.86 13.24
C GLN A 177 0.56 6.59 14.24
N ALA A 178 -0.74 6.65 13.97
CA ALA A 178 -1.70 7.30 14.86
C ALA A 178 -1.74 6.64 16.25
N TYR A 179 -1.77 5.31 16.33
CA TYR A 179 -1.76 4.58 17.59
C TYR A 179 -0.48 4.79 18.39
N ILE A 180 0.66 4.81 17.71
CA ILE A 180 1.95 5.05 18.37
C ILE A 180 2.03 6.51 18.88
N LYS A 181 1.62 7.49 18.06
CA LYS A 181 1.56 8.91 18.48
C LYS A 181 0.61 9.13 19.65
N ALA A 182 -0.53 8.43 19.69
CA ALA A 182 -1.50 8.49 20.78
C ALA A 182 -1.05 7.75 22.06
N GLY A 183 0.10 7.06 22.03
CA GLY A 183 0.58 6.26 23.17
C GLY A 183 -0.21 4.96 23.40
N MET A 184 -1.07 4.55 22.46
CA MET A 184 -1.83 3.30 22.51
C MET A 184 -0.99 2.08 22.13
N ALA A 185 0.05 2.28 21.35
CA ALA A 185 0.98 1.24 20.91
C ALA A 185 2.43 1.73 20.96
N LYS A 186 3.35 0.78 21.09
CA LYS A 186 4.79 0.97 20.86
C LYS A 186 5.23 0.31 19.57
N ARG A 187 4.51 -0.76 19.17
CA ARG A 187 4.88 -1.63 18.05
C ARG A 187 3.65 -2.17 17.35
N CYS A 188 3.56 -1.93 16.05
CA CYS A 188 2.49 -2.45 15.21
C CYS A 188 3.08 -3.32 14.10
N LEU A 189 2.39 -4.40 13.74
CA LEU A 189 2.65 -5.23 12.57
C LEU A 189 1.57 -4.94 11.54
N VAL A 190 1.94 -4.38 10.40
CA VAL A 190 1.03 -4.04 9.30
C VAL A 190 1.27 -4.99 8.13
N ILE A 191 0.22 -5.63 7.66
CA ILE A 191 0.26 -6.69 6.65
C ILE A 191 -0.69 -6.32 5.51
N GLY A 192 -0.27 -6.52 4.26
CA GLY A 192 -1.15 -6.58 3.09
C GLY A 192 -1.08 -7.97 2.49
N ALA A 193 -2.20 -8.65 2.31
CA ALA A 193 -2.23 -10.02 1.79
C ALA A 193 -3.44 -10.27 0.91
N GLU A 194 -3.24 -10.95 -0.23
CA GLU A 194 -4.27 -11.26 -1.21
C GLU A 194 -4.05 -12.60 -1.90
N THR A 195 -5.17 -13.25 -2.23
CA THR A 195 -5.25 -14.34 -3.20
C THR A 195 -6.26 -13.99 -4.29
N LEU A 196 -5.94 -12.97 -5.11
CA LEU A 196 -6.86 -12.43 -6.12
C LEU A 196 -7.17 -13.41 -7.24
N SER A 197 -6.27 -14.38 -7.49
CA SER A 197 -6.50 -15.48 -8.43
C SER A 197 -7.78 -16.28 -8.15
N ARG A 198 -8.34 -16.16 -6.93
CA ARG A 198 -9.54 -16.89 -6.50
C ARG A 198 -10.85 -16.18 -6.84
N VAL A 199 -10.77 -14.90 -7.21
CA VAL A 199 -11.94 -14.02 -7.38
C VAL A 199 -11.96 -13.31 -8.74
N VAL A 200 -11.17 -13.79 -9.69
CA VAL A 200 -11.15 -13.30 -11.08
C VAL A 200 -12.09 -14.08 -11.97
N ASP A 201 -12.68 -13.42 -12.96
CA ASP A 201 -13.49 -14.02 -14.00
C ASP A 201 -12.59 -14.49 -15.14
N GLU A 202 -12.56 -15.78 -15.43
CA GLU A 202 -11.77 -16.34 -16.54
C GLU A 202 -12.21 -15.85 -17.92
N HIS A 203 -13.42 -15.33 -18.02
CA HIS A 203 -13.98 -14.75 -19.25
C HIS A 203 -13.66 -13.26 -19.41
N ASP A 204 -13.08 -12.63 -18.42
CA ASP A 204 -12.67 -11.23 -18.46
C ASP A 204 -11.16 -11.13 -18.67
N ARG A 205 -10.72 -10.51 -19.76
CA ARG A 205 -9.29 -10.31 -20.04
C ARG A 205 -8.55 -9.54 -18.93
N ASP A 206 -9.27 -8.71 -18.17
CA ASP A 206 -8.70 -7.93 -17.09
C ASP A 206 -8.28 -8.84 -15.91
N SER A 207 -8.74 -10.12 -15.88
CA SER A 207 -8.25 -11.15 -14.97
C SER A 207 -6.74 -11.35 -15.03
N MET A 208 -6.14 -11.11 -16.21
CA MET A 208 -4.70 -11.23 -16.45
C MET A 208 -3.86 -10.26 -15.61
N ILE A 209 -4.46 -9.19 -15.05
CA ILE A 209 -3.76 -8.18 -14.23
C ILE A 209 -3.38 -8.75 -12.88
N TYR A 210 -4.28 -9.55 -12.27
CA TYR A 210 -4.27 -9.88 -10.86
C TYR A 210 -3.31 -11.00 -10.49
N ALA A 211 -2.73 -10.87 -9.30
CA ALA A 211 -1.77 -11.79 -8.72
C ALA A 211 -2.05 -12.01 -7.23
N ASP A 212 -1.38 -13.01 -6.65
CA ASP A 212 -1.41 -13.31 -5.23
C ASP A 212 -0.09 -12.89 -4.58
N GLY A 213 -0.13 -12.61 -3.27
CA GLY A 213 1.05 -12.26 -2.52
C GLY A 213 0.76 -11.65 -1.16
N ALA A 214 1.81 -11.45 -0.38
CA ALA A 214 1.76 -10.74 0.88
C ALA A 214 3.02 -9.94 1.14
N GLY A 215 2.85 -8.77 1.78
CA GLY A 215 3.93 -7.96 2.32
C GLY A 215 3.59 -7.49 3.73
N ALA A 216 4.59 -7.41 4.60
CA ALA A 216 4.41 -7.02 5.99
C ALA A 216 5.54 -6.12 6.48
N THR A 217 5.21 -5.22 7.41
CA THR A 217 6.19 -4.34 8.05
C THR A 217 5.92 -4.20 9.54
N VAL A 218 7.01 -4.09 10.31
CA VAL A 218 6.97 -3.71 11.73
C VAL A 218 7.17 -2.20 11.82
N ILE A 219 6.28 -1.52 12.52
CA ILE A 219 6.27 -0.07 12.72
C ILE A 219 6.55 0.22 14.18
N GLU A 220 7.54 1.07 14.45
CA GLU A 220 7.98 1.45 15.80
C GLU A 220 8.39 2.92 15.88
N THR A 221 8.59 3.42 17.10
CA THR A 221 9.21 4.71 17.33
C THR A 221 10.66 4.73 16.86
N ALA A 222 11.09 5.84 16.28
CA ALA A 222 12.47 6.10 15.91
C ALA A 222 13.16 6.99 16.96
N ASN A 223 14.43 6.72 17.21
CA ASN A 223 15.26 7.59 18.05
C ASN A 223 16.08 8.60 17.22
N ASP A 224 15.77 8.67 15.94
CA ASP A 224 16.41 9.57 14.97
C ASP A 224 15.33 10.29 14.11
N ASN A 225 15.75 11.09 13.13
CA ASN A 225 14.85 11.82 12.25
C ASN A 225 14.26 10.98 11.10
N SER A 226 14.39 9.64 11.16
CA SER A 226 13.80 8.73 10.17
C SER A 226 12.33 8.47 10.47
N GLY A 227 11.60 8.02 9.45
CA GLY A 227 10.19 7.63 9.57
C GLY A 227 9.24 8.47 8.73
N ILE A 228 7.97 8.39 9.08
CA ILE A 228 6.87 9.07 8.38
C ILE A 228 6.92 10.56 8.66
N LEU A 229 7.10 11.37 7.62
CA LEU A 229 7.15 12.83 7.69
C LEU A 229 5.75 13.43 7.55
N SER A 230 4.96 12.95 6.59
CA SER A 230 3.58 13.36 6.32
C SER A 230 2.80 12.23 5.68
N HIS A 231 1.49 12.34 5.63
CA HIS A 231 0.61 11.42 4.93
C HIS A 231 -0.65 12.12 4.41
N ALA A 232 -1.24 11.57 3.36
CA ALA A 232 -2.52 12.00 2.82
C ALA A 232 -3.41 10.77 2.59
N SER A 233 -4.70 10.89 2.90
CA SER A 233 -5.73 9.88 2.66
C SER A 233 -6.99 10.54 2.15
N ALA A 234 -7.61 9.94 1.11
CA ALA A 234 -8.87 10.40 0.55
C ALA A 234 -9.69 9.23 0.02
N THR A 235 -11.01 9.36 0.11
CA THR A 235 -12.00 8.43 -0.46
C THR A 235 -12.94 9.21 -1.38
N PHE A 236 -12.91 8.89 -2.67
CA PHE A 236 -13.76 9.51 -3.68
C PHE A 236 -14.91 8.57 -4.03
N SER A 237 -15.96 8.56 -3.22
CA SER A 237 -17.05 7.60 -3.37
C SER A 237 -18.32 8.17 -3.96
N TYR A 238 -18.40 9.48 -4.19
CA TYR A 238 -19.64 10.15 -4.60
C TYR A 238 -20.12 9.65 -5.97
N ASP A 239 -19.29 9.74 -7.01
CA ASP A 239 -19.60 9.23 -8.36
C ASP A 239 -18.70 8.03 -8.73
N GLU A 240 -17.57 7.86 -8.07
CA GLU A 240 -16.48 6.96 -8.46
C GLU A 240 -16.43 5.65 -7.67
N GLY A 241 -17.22 5.55 -6.59
CA GLY A 241 -17.12 4.44 -5.62
C GLY A 241 -17.17 3.04 -6.24
N TYR A 242 -17.87 2.88 -7.36
CA TYR A 242 -18.02 1.61 -8.07
C TYR A 242 -17.21 1.51 -9.38
N PHE A 243 -16.11 2.25 -9.52
CA PHE A 243 -15.24 2.07 -10.68
C PHE A 243 -14.48 0.74 -10.64
N LEU A 244 -14.28 0.20 -9.43
CA LEU A 244 -13.79 -1.14 -9.17
C LEU A 244 -14.79 -1.82 -8.22
N PHE A 245 -15.36 -2.95 -8.63
CA PHE A 245 -16.50 -3.56 -7.94
C PHE A 245 -16.52 -5.08 -8.06
N PHE A 246 -17.45 -5.73 -7.38
CA PHE A 246 -17.67 -7.18 -7.43
C PHE A 246 -18.92 -7.46 -8.27
N GLY A 247 -18.73 -7.97 -9.50
CA GLY A 247 -19.76 -8.12 -10.52
C GLY A 247 -19.88 -9.53 -11.06
N LYS A 248 -20.89 -9.74 -11.94
CA LYS A 248 -21.15 -11.04 -12.60
C LYS A 248 -20.05 -11.40 -13.60
N SER A 249 -19.93 -12.69 -13.92
CA SER A 249 -19.15 -13.14 -15.07
C SER A 249 -19.65 -12.51 -16.36
N PHE A 250 -18.73 -12.28 -17.31
CA PHE A 250 -19.09 -11.92 -18.69
C PHE A 250 -19.70 -13.09 -19.45
N ASN A 251 -19.51 -14.32 -18.99
CA ASN A 251 -20.23 -15.48 -19.50
C ASN A 251 -21.65 -15.52 -18.89
N GLN A 252 -22.64 -15.18 -19.70
CA GLN A 252 -24.05 -15.12 -19.27
C GLN A 252 -24.63 -16.49 -18.86
N ASN A 253 -23.99 -17.60 -19.24
CA ASN A 253 -24.37 -18.95 -18.82
C ASN A 253 -23.75 -19.35 -17.49
N HIS A 254 -22.91 -18.51 -16.88
CA HIS A 254 -22.34 -18.75 -15.57
C HIS A 254 -23.36 -18.50 -14.46
N ASP A 255 -23.12 -19.11 -13.28
CA ASP A 255 -24.00 -18.89 -12.14
C ASP A 255 -24.12 -17.40 -11.81
N ALA A 256 -25.37 -16.89 -11.88
CA ALA A 256 -25.66 -15.48 -11.67
C ALA A 256 -25.40 -14.97 -10.25
N ASP A 257 -25.24 -15.89 -9.27
CA ASP A 257 -24.97 -15.54 -7.86
C ASP A 257 -23.47 -15.47 -7.56
N VAL A 258 -22.62 -16.00 -8.43
CA VAL A 258 -21.17 -15.88 -8.32
C VAL A 258 -20.71 -14.50 -8.78
N ARG A 259 -19.82 -13.90 -8.02
CA ARG A 259 -19.26 -12.56 -8.29
C ARG A 259 -17.74 -12.61 -8.43
N TYR A 260 -17.22 -11.68 -9.21
CA TYR A 260 -15.81 -11.55 -9.55
C TYR A 260 -15.37 -10.09 -9.52
N ILE A 261 -14.08 -9.84 -9.38
CA ILE A 261 -13.51 -8.50 -9.54
C ILE A 261 -13.83 -7.99 -10.93
N LYS A 262 -14.41 -6.79 -11.00
CA LYS A 262 -14.71 -6.06 -12.22
C LYS A 262 -14.25 -4.63 -12.12
N MET A 263 -13.88 -4.03 -13.24
CA MET A 263 -13.46 -2.63 -13.25
C MET A 263 -13.85 -1.89 -14.51
N HIS A 264 -14.12 -0.61 -14.36
CA HIS A 264 -14.23 0.33 -15.48
C HIS A 264 -12.83 0.90 -15.77
N GLY A 265 -11.97 0.12 -16.42
CA GLY A 265 -10.54 0.40 -16.56
C GLY A 265 -10.21 1.82 -17.06
N ARG A 266 -10.95 2.35 -18.07
CA ARG A 266 -10.75 3.71 -18.57
C ARG A 266 -11.04 4.78 -17.49
N LYS A 267 -12.12 4.61 -16.73
CA LYS A 267 -12.49 5.55 -15.65
C LYS A 267 -11.45 5.55 -14.52
N ILE A 268 -10.97 4.36 -14.14
CA ILE A 268 -9.90 4.20 -13.15
C ILE A 268 -8.62 4.88 -13.63
N TYR A 269 -8.24 4.68 -14.91
CA TYR A 269 -7.08 5.33 -15.50
C TYR A 269 -7.16 6.85 -15.42
N GLU A 270 -8.28 7.43 -15.92
CA GLU A 270 -8.51 8.88 -15.89
C GLU A 270 -8.50 9.45 -14.47
N PHE A 271 -9.13 8.73 -13.54
CA PHE A 271 -9.16 9.09 -12.11
C PHE A 271 -7.76 9.06 -11.49
N ALA A 272 -7.03 7.96 -11.66
CA ALA A 272 -5.69 7.79 -11.09
C ALA A 272 -4.74 8.90 -11.55
N LEU A 273 -4.75 9.22 -12.87
CA LEU A 273 -3.96 10.31 -13.43
C LEU A 273 -4.35 11.70 -12.90
N SER A 274 -5.59 11.85 -12.45
CA SER A 274 -6.08 13.13 -11.92
C SER A 274 -5.82 13.29 -10.42
N GLN A 275 -6.06 12.26 -9.62
CA GLN A 275 -6.10 12.39 -8.15
C GLN A 275 -4.81 11.95 -7.47
N VAL A 276 -4.14 10.89 -7.94
CA VAL A 276 -2.91 10.40 -7.28
C VAL A 276 -1.79 11.43 -7.27
N PRO A 277 -1.48 12.13 -8.39
CA PRO A 277 -0.46 13.20 -8.37
C PRO A 277 -0.78 14.34 -7.38
N LYS A 278 -2.07 14.67 -7.20
CA LYS A 278 -2.49 15.72 -6.26
C LYS A 278 -2.29 15.28 -4.82
N ALA A 279 -2.69 14.05 -4.48
CA ALA A 279 -2.48 13.50 -3.13
C ALA A 279 -0.99 13.39 -2.79
N MET A 280 -0.16 12.94 -3.75
CA MET A 280 1.30 12.91 -3.58
C MET A 280 1.86 14.32 -3.37
N LYS A 281 1.35 15.32 -4.12
CA LYS A 281 1.78 16.72 -3.99
C LYS A 281 1.41 17.29 -2.63
N GLU A 282 0.15 17.12 -2.20
CA GLU A 282 -0.32 17.56 -0.89
C GLU A 282 0.54 16.97 0.22
N CYS A 283 0.78 15.66 0.16
CA CYS A 283 1.61 14.96 1.13
C CYS A 283 3.06 15.47 1.14
N LEU A 284 3.67 15.72 -0.03
CA LEU A 284 5.05 16.21 -0.13
C LEU A 284 5.17 17.66 0.37
N ASP A 285 4.23 18.52 0.01
CA ASP A 285 4.20 19.92 0.46
C ASP A 285 4.06 19.99 1.99
N GLU A 286 3.21 19.17 2.59
CA GLU A 286 3.04 19.08 4.05
C GLU A 286 4.31 18.61 4.76
N SER A 287 5.09 17.74 4.14
CA SER A 287 6.35 17.25 4.71
C SER A 287 7.44 18.32 4.77
N GLY A 288 7.32 19.41 4.01
CA GLY A 288 8.34 20.44 3.84
C GLY A 288 9.57 19.99 3.03
N VAL A 289 9.54 18.78 2.45
CA VAL A 289 10.63 18.22 1.64
C VAL A 289 10.55 18.75 0.20
N ASN A 290 11.69 19.10 -0.38
CA ASN A 290 11.73 19.51 -1.78
C ASN A 290 11.63 18.28 -2.71
N ILE A 291 10.92 18.42 -3.85
CA ILE A 291 10.77 17.35 -4.85
C ILE A 291 12.12 16.80 -5.34
N THR A 292 13.17 17.63 -5.38
CA THR A 292 14.51 17.24 -5.80
C THR A 292 15.22 16.31 -4.81
N GLU A 293 14.73 16.24 -3.56
CA GLU A 293 15.25 15.34 -2.52
C GLU A 293 14.62 13.94 -2.58
N VAL A 294 13.49 13.79 -3.30
CA VAL A 294 12.81 12.51 -3.43
C VAL A 294 13.68 11.54 -4.23
N LYS A 295 14.03 10.42 -3.59
CA LYS A 295 14.95 9.42 -4.14
C LYS A 295 14.24 8.28 -4.84
N LYS A 296 13.09 7.86 -4.32
CA LYS A 296 12.26 6.79 -4.88
C LYS A 296 10.78 7.07 -4.63
N ILE A 297 9.96 6.59 -5.56
CA ILE A 297 8.51 6.56 -5.43
C ILE A 297 8.06 5.11 -5.58
N LEU A 298 7.57 4.53 -4.50
CA LEU A 298 7.05 3.17 -4.45
C LEU A 298 5.53 3.27 -4.57
N ILE A 299 5.08 3.25 -5.82
CA ILE A 299 3.66 3.34 -6.14
C ILE A 299 3.04 1.94 -6.28
N HIS A 300 1.74 1.82 -6.00
CA HIS A 300 0.97 0.63 -6.34
C HIS A 300 1.07 0.34 -7.84
N GLN A 301 1.35 -0.91 -8.19
CA GLN A 301 1.62 -1.33 -9.56
C GLN A 301 0.44 -2.14 -10.11
N ALA A 302 -0.37 -1.49 -10.93
CA ALA A 302 -1.48 -2.11 -11.64
C ALA A 302 -1.32 -2.04 -13.16
N ASN A 303 -0.59 -1.04 -13.67
CA ASN A 303 -0.36 -0.81 -15.09
C ASN A 303 0.85 0.13 -15.25
N GLU A 304 1.93 -0.36 -15.85
CA GLU A 304 3.20 0.37 -15.98
C GLU A 304 3.03 1.73 -16.66
N LYS A 305 2.30 1.80 -17.79
CA LYS A 305 2.07 3.07 -18.50
C LYS A 305 1.23 4.06 -17.69
N MET A 306 0.29 3.56 -16.90
CA MET A 306 -0.49 4.41 -15.99
C MET A 306 0.40 4.99 -14.90
N ASP A 307 1.24 4.16 -14.31
CA ASP A 307 2.14 4.55 -13.22
C ASP A 307 3.17 5.57 -13.72
N GLU A 308 3.76 5.37 -14.90
CA GLU A 308 4.63 6.34 -15.56
C GLU A 308 3.91 7.69 -15.82
N ALA A 309 2.67 7.65 -16.29
CA ALA A 309 1.89 8.85 -16.54
C ALA A 309 1.54 9.60 -15.23
N ILE A 310 1.26 8.89 -14.13
CA ILE A 310 1.07 9.46 -12.79
C ILE A 310 2.34 10.19 -12.35
N ILE A 311 3.51 9.54 -12.43
CA ILE A 311 4.78 10.13 -12.01
C ILE A 311 5.15 11.34 -12.86
N ASN A 312 4.96 11.28 -14.18
CA ASN A 312 5.17 12.42 -15.07
C ASN A 312 4.26 13.61 -14.69
N ARG A 313 2.99 13.37 -14.37
CA ARG A 313 2.06 14.42 -13.92
C ARG A 313 2.45 14.96 -12.57
N PHE A 314 2.86 14.13 -11.62
CA PHE A 314 3.32 14.55 -10.30
C PHE A 314 4.51 15.51 -10.40
N TYR A 315 5.55 15.15 -11.15
CA TYR A 315 6.71 16.04 -11.35
C TYR A 315 6.36 17.33 -12.10
N LYS A 316 5.42 17.27 -13.07
CA LYS A 316 4.93 18.44 -13.78
C LYS A 316 4.27 19.47 -12.85
N LEU A 317 3.64 19.05 -11.74
CA LEU A 317 3.08 19.96 -10.73
C LEU A 317 4.14 20.82 -10.03
N TYR A 318 5.42 20.44 -10.14
CA TYR A 318 6.58 21.18 -9.64
C TYR A 318 7.42 21.79 -10.76
N ASN A 319 6.93 21.78 -12.01
CA ASN A 319 7.69 22.21 -13.19
C ASN A 319 9.02 21.45 -13.37
N GLN A 320 9.05 20.17 -12.98
CA GLN A 320 10.20 19.28 -13.05
C GLN A 320 9.91 18.08 -13.98
N THR A 321 10.97 17.37 -14.35
CA THR A 321 10.89 16.06 -15.01
C THR A 321 11.35 14.96 -14.05
N PRO A 322 10.71 13.78 -14.05
CA PRO A 322 11.11 12.70 -13.15
C PRO A 322 12.53 12.22 -13.45
N PRO A 323 13.38 12.03 -12.43
CA PRO A 323 14.69 11.41 -12.60
C PRO A 323 14.56 9.96 -13.11
N LYS A 324 15.52 9.52 -13.90
CA LYS A 324 15.58 8.12 -14.36
C LYS A 324 15.67 7.18 -13.15
N GLY A 325 14.84 6.13 -13.14
CA GLY A 325 14.83 5.14 -12.06
C GLY A 325 14.20 5.61 -10.73
N ILE A 326 13.46 6.74 -10.75
CA ILE A 326 12.73 7.25 -9.59
C ILE A 326 11.64 6.28 -9.12
N MET A 327 11.01 5.57 -10.05
CA MET A 327 9.94 4.61 -9.82
C MET A 327 10.43 3.19 -10.12
N PRO A 328 10.81 2.42 -9.07
CA PRO A 328 11.12 1.00 -9.23
C PRO A 328 9.91 0.22 -9.71
N MET A 329 10.11 -0.75 -10.61
CA MET A 329 9.03 -1.55 -11.19
C MET A 329 9.36 -3.05 -11.07
N CYS A 330 8.36 -3.85 -10.64
CA CYS A 330 8.43 -5.31 -10.62
C CYS A 330 7.16 -5.97 -11.17
N ILE A 331 6.23 -5.17 -11.70
CA ILE A 331 4.93 -5.63 -12.19
C ILE A 331 5.05 -6.65 -13.33
N ASN A 332 6.11 -6.53 -14.14
CA ASN A 332 6.36 -7.44 -15.27
C ASN A 332 6.49 -8.91 -14.83
N LYS A 333 6.97 -9.15 -13.60
CA LYS A 333 7.21 -10.47 -13.03
C LYS A 333 6.23 -10.87 -11.92
N LEU A 334 5.62 -9.91 -11.26
CA LEU A 334 4.81 -10.18 -10.08
C LEU A 334 3.31 -9.93 -10.31
N GLY A 335 2.94 -9.17 -11.34
CA GLY A 335 1.56 -8.75 -11.55
C GLY A 335 1.06 -7.81 -10.44
N ASN A 336 -0.26 -7.66 -10.34
CA ASN A 336 -0.92 -6.82 -9.36
C ASN A 336 -1.48 -7.66 -8.19
N SER A 337 -0.79 -7.69 -7.07
CA SER A 337 -1.25 -8.31 -5.82
C SER A 337 -1.95 -7.32 -4.86
N SER A 338 -2.55 -6.24 -5.40
CA SER A 338 -3.33 -5.25 -4.65
C SER A 338 -2.59 -4.68 -3.43
N VAL A 339 -3.11 -4.90 -2.22
CA VAL A 339 -2.56 -4.40 -0.95
C VAL A 339 -1.14 -4.89 -0.65
N ALA A 340 -0.72 -5.99 -1.27
CA ALA A 340 0.61 -6.56 -1.09
C ALA A 340 1.68 -5.93 -2.00
N THR A 341 1.29 -5.18 -3.03
CA THR A 341 2.23 -4.64 -4.05
C THR A 341 3.28 -3.72 -3.43
N VAL A 342 2.87 -2.68 -2.72
CA VAL A 342 3.77 -1.66 -2.17
C VAL A 342 4.70 -2.24 -1.09
N PRO A 343 4.22 -2.99 -0.07
CA PRO A 343 5.10 -3.57 0.94
C PRO A 343 6.04 -4.64 0.37
N THR A 344 5.63 -5.39 -0.65
CA THR A 344 6.51 -6.35 -1.35
C THR A 344 7.62 -5.62 -2.11
N LEU A 345 7.29 -4.57 -2.87
CA LEU A 345 8.26 -3.74 -3.57
C LEU A 345 9.29 -3.14 -2.60
N PHE A 346 8.82 -2.58 -1.48
CA PHE A 346 9.69 -2.06 -0.43
C PHE A 346 10.63 -3.15 0.11
N ASP A 347 10.10 -4.33 0.47
CA ASP A 347 10.91 -5.46 0.97
C ASP A 347 11.98 -5.92 -0.02
N LEU A 348 11.64 -5.95 -1.31
CA LEU A 348 12.59 -6.34 -2.37
C LEU A 348 13.75 -5.34 -2.48
N ILE A 349 13.46 -4.04 -2.41
CA ILE A 349 14.48 -2.98 -2.55
C ILE A 349 15.41 -2.97 -1.33
N VAL A 350 14.86 -2.91 -0.11
CA VAL A 350 15.67 -2.82 1.11
C VAL A 350 16.50 -4.08 1.38
N LYS A 351 16.17 -5.19 0.72
CA LYS A 351 16.93 -6.44 0.75
C LYS A 351 17.82 -6.66 -0.47
N ASN A 352 17.98 -5.64 -1.33
CA ASN A 352 18.78 -5.70 -2.56
C ASN A 352 18.39 -6.87 -3.49
N LYS A 353 17.07 -7.16 -3.58
CA LYS A 353 16.51 -8.21 -4.43
C LYS A 353 15.94 -7.67 -5.75
N LEU A 354 15.95 -6.37 -5.95
CA LEU A 354 15.55 -5.71 -7.19
C LEU A 354 16.77 -5.05 -7.79
N GLU A 355 17.17 -5.51 -8.97
CA GLU A 355 18.38 -5.05 -9.67
C GLU A 355 18.37 -3.52 -9.90
N ASN A 356 19.51 -2.89 -9.69
CA ASN A 356 19.73 -1.46 -9.89
C ASN A 356 18.79 -0.55 -9.08
N GLN A 357 18.23 -1.06 -8.00
CA GLN A 357 17.37 -0.31 -7.09
C GLN A 357 17.90 -0.40 -5.67
N GLU A 358 18.12 0.75 -5.05
CA GLU A 358 18.58 0.85 -3.67
C GLU A 358 17.90 2.02 -2.95
N ILE A 359 17.80 1.90 -1.64
CA ILE A 359 17.38 2.95 -0.72
C ILE A 359 18.39 2.97 0.42
N ASN A 360 18.98 4.13 0.67
CA ASN A 360 20.00 4.33 1.69
C ASN A 360 19.44 5.12 2.87
N LYS A 361 20.06 4.98 4.04
CA LYS A 361 19.67 5.71 5.24
C LYS A 361 19.65 7.23 4.98
N GLY A 362 18.51 7.86 5.29
CA GLY A 362 18.27 9.27 5.07
C GLY A 362 17.59 9.61 3.75
N ASP A 363 17.47 8.67 2.81
CA ASP A 363 16.78 8.89 1.54
C ASP A 363 15.29 9.19 1.78
N ILE A 364 14.76 10.13 1.03
CA ILE A 364 13.34 10.44 1.00
C ILE A 364 12.65 9.56 -0.03
N ILE A 365 11.64 8.83 0.43
CA ILE A 365 10.81 7.99 -0.44
C ILE A 365 9.34 8.38 -0.30
N ILE A 366 8.56 8.16 -1.35
CA ILE A 366 7.11 8.33 -1.33
C ILE A 366 6.48 6.95 -1.53
N PHE A 367 5.56 6.57 -0.65
CA PHE A 367 4.62 5.49 -0.91
C PHE A 367 3.33 6.10 -1.43
N ALA A 368 2.73 5.52 -2.48
CA ALA A 368 1.46 5.97 -3.02
C ALA A 368 0.63 4.81 -3.54
N SER A 369 -0.68 4.90 -3.41
CA SER A 369 -1.60 3.88 -3.92
C SER A 369 -2.98 4.44 -4.22
N VAL A 370 -3.70 3.77 -5.13
CA VAL A 370 -5.09 3.99 -5.46
C VAL A 370 -5.80 2.65 -5.63
N GLY A 371 -7.06 2.52 -5.23
CA GLY A 371 -7.78 1.26 -5.34
C GLY A 371 -9.28 1.36 -5.10
N ALA A 372 -9.94 0.22 -4.90
CA ALA A 372 -11.38 0.09 -4.75
C ALA A 372 -11.96 1.07 -3.72
N GLY A 373 -13.19 1.58 -3.99
CA GLY A 373 -13.76 2.70 -3.25
C GLY A 373 -13.18 4.04 -3.71
N MET A 374 -12.30 4.01 -4.72
CA MET A 374 -11.49 5.12 -5.21
C MET A 374 -10.74 5.82 -4.07
N ASN A 375 -10.20 4.97 -3.18
CA ASN A 375 -9.33 5.37 -2.11
C ASN A 375 -7.94 5.74 -2.65
N VAL A 376 -7.35 6.81 -2.13
CA VAL A 376 -6.00 7.27 -2.49
C VAL A 376 -5.22 7.56 -1.22
N ASN A 377 -4.00 7.03 -1.12
CA ASN A 377 -3.07 7.36 -0.04
C ASN A 377 -1.72 7.78 -0.59
N ALA A 378 -1.02 8.62 0.19
CA ALA A 378 0.39 8.88 0.04
C ALA A 378 1.07 9.01 1.41
N ILE A 379 2.33 8.60 1.51
CA ILE A 379 3.20 8.83 2.67
C ILE A 379 4.54 9.36 2.15
N VAL A 380 5.04 10.43 2.73
CA VAL A 380 6.44 10.86 2.58
C VAL A 380 7.23 10.29 3.76
N TYR A 381 8.28 9.57 3.46
CA TYR A 381 9.03 8.77 4.41
C TYR A 381 10.53 9.02 4.27
N ARG A 382 11.22 9.24 5.40
CA ARG A 382 12.68 9.28 5.46
C ARG A 382 13.20 7.93 5.95
N TYR A 383 13.91 7.23 5.09
CA TYR A 383 14.43 5.89 5.36
C TYR A 383 15.61 5.83 6.36
#